data_448c4acb851692da2cbe25797c54a63e
#
_entry.id   448c4acb851692da2cbe25797c54a63e
#
_cell.length_a   1.000
_cell.length_b   1.000
_cell.length_c   1.000
_cell.angle_alpha   90.00
_cell.angle_beta   90.00
_cell.angle_gamma   90.00
#
_symmetry.space_group_name_H-M   'P 1'
#
loop_
_entity.id
_entity.type
_entity.pdbx_description
1 polymer ?
#
loop_
_entity_poly.entity_id
_entity_poly.type
_entity_poly.pdbx_seq_one_letter_code
_entity_poly.pdbx_strand_id
1 'polypeptide(L)'
;MIVPPIKSQGIKTKLVPWILDVIDKSGIDPINSNWVEPFFGTGVVGFNSPLSGKHIVGDTNPHIINFYNKVKEGVISGYTMRQYLEKEGKFLETSDENGYVHFREVRDRFNTNFDPFDFIFLSRAGFNGMMRFNRHGKWNVPFCKKPERFAPAYITKICNQIDNVASVIRKKEWVFRNQTFLDTILLARENDIIYCDPPYFGRYVDYYNGWTEDDEFALYEALCNTKAKFILSTWHHNEFRENNMIKKLWSRFNVETKEHFYHGGGYVENRHAMTEAL
;
A
#
# COMPACT_ATOMS: atom_id res chain seq x y z
N MET A 1 16.15 3.43 2.36
CA MET A 1 14.76 2.91 2.34
C MET A 1 13.91 3.76 1.40
N ILE A 2 13.22 3.10 0.48
CA ILE A 2 12.29 3.74 -0.48
C ILE A 2 10.94 3.95 0.22
N VAL A 3 10.42 5.17 0.16
CA VAL A 3 9.08 5.49 0.65
C VAL A 3 8.23 5.92 -0.54
N PRO A 4 7.19 5.15 -0.90
CA PRO A 4 6.35 5.45 -2.06
C PRO A 4 5.53 6.75 -1.89
N PRO A 5 5.07 7.35 -3.01
CA PRO A 5 4.31 8.60 -2.97
C PRO A 5 2.87 8.43 -2.49
N ILE A 6 2.26 7.25 -2.68
CA ILE A 6 0.88 6.97 -2.27
C ILE A 6 0.79 6.95 -0.75
N LYS A 7 -0.19 7.65 -0.18
CA LYS A 7 -0.53 7.55 1.23
C LYS A 7 -1.64 6.54 1.45
N SER A 8 -1.47 5.70 2.46
CA SER A 8 -2.50 4.79 2.95
C SER A 8 -2.38 4.62 4.45
N GLN A 9 -3.49 4.32 5.10
CA GLN A 9 -3.47 3.83 6.49
C GLN A 9 -2.82 2.43 6.51
N GLY A 10 -2.16 2.09 7.62
CA GLY A 10 -1.50 0.79 7.77
C GLY A 10 -0.21 0.60 7.00
N ILE A 11 0.34 1.67 6.37
CA ILE A 11 1.62 1.56 5.65
C ILE A 11 2.73 1.01 6.55
N LYS A 12 3.44 -0.01 6.07
CA LYS A 12 4.45 -0.77 6.80
C LYS A 12 5.83 -0.10 6.88
N THR A 13 5.95 1.21 6.59
CA THR A 13 7.25 1.90 6.51
C THR A 13 8.16 1.66 7.72
N LYS A 14 7.62 1.68 8.92
CA LYS A 14 8.40 1.44 10.15
C LYS A 14 8.71 -0.03 10.39
N LEU A 15 7.96 -0.94 9.79
CA LEU A 15 8.13 -2.39 9.92
C LEU A 15 9.04 -2.98 8.84
N VAL A 16 9.29 -2.24 7.74
CA VAL A 16 10.17 -2.71 6.65
C VAL A 16 11.49 -3.28 7.16
N PRO A 17 12.26 -2.64 8.07
CA PRO A 17 13.53 -3.22 8.52
C PRO A 17 13.37 -4.59 9.20
N TRP A 18 12.30 -4.79 9.95
CA TRP A 18 12.01 -6.08 10.59
C TRP A 18 11.57 -7.14 9.55
N ILE A 19 10.71 -6.76 8.61
CA ILE A 19 10.29 -7.66 7.52
C ILE A 19 11.51 -8.13 6.71
N LEU A 20 12.44 -7.22 6.40
CA LEU A 20 13.66 -7.55 5.68
C LEU A 20 14.61 -8.48 6.48
N ASP A 21 14.70 -8.29 7.80
CA ASP A 21 15.46 -9.17 8.69
C ASP A 21 14.87 -10.60 8.70
N VAL A 22 13.54 -10.72 8.73
CA VAL A 22 12.87 -12.04 8.62
C VAL A 22 13.13 -12.69 7.25
N ILE A 23 13.12 -11.91 6.16
CA ILE A 23 13.47 -12.41 4.82
C ILE A 23 14.92 -12.93 4.80
N ASP A 24 15.85 -12.19 5.35
CA ASP A 24 17.26 -12.57 5.41
C ASP A 24 17.44 -13.90 6.17
N LYS A 25 16.79 -14.02 7.32
CA LYS A 25 16.81 -15.23 8.15
C LYS A 25 16.10 -16.44 7.50
N SER A 26 15.23 -16.23 6.54
CA SER A 26 14.46 -17.29 5.87
C SER A 26 15.33 -18.22 5.00
N GLY A 27 16.59 -17.83 4.72
CA GLY A 27 17.50 -18.56 3.85
C GLY A 27 17.03 -18.57 2.38
N ILE A 28 16.27 -17.55 1.95
CA ILE A 28 15.93 -17.36 0.54
C ILE A 28 17.17 -16.91 -0.23
N ASP A 29 17.34 -17.40 -1.46
CA ASP A 29 18.40 -16.90 -2.34
C ASP A 29 18.00 -15.55 -2.94
N PRO A 30 18.67 -14.44 -2.57
CA PRO A 30 18.27 -13.12 -3.04
C PRO A 30 18.53 -12.88 -4.53
N ILE A 31 19.35 -13.71 -5.17
CA ILE A 31 19.74 -13.57 -6.59
C ILE A 31 18.74 -14.29 -7.49
N ASN A 32 18.37 -15.53 -7.13
CA ASN A 32 17.62 -16.44 -7.99
C ASN A 32 16.13 -16.53 -7.64
N SER A 33 15.68 -15.81 -6.62
CA SER A 33 14.28 -15.82 -6.20
C SER A 33 13.51 -14.61 -6.71
N ASN A 34 12.24 -14.82 -7.06
CA ASN A 34 11.31 -13.75 -7.39
C ASN A 34 10.56 -13.27 -6.14
N TRP A 35 10.06 -12.06 -6.22
CA TRP A 35 9.18 -11.45 -5.24
C TRP A 35 7.74 -11.52 -5.73
N VAL A 36 6.83 -12.05 -4.91
CA VAL A 36 5.40 -12.08 -5.20
C VAL A 36 4.65 -11.37 -4.07
N GLU A 37 3.89 -10.31 -4.38
CA GLU A 37 3.18 -9.50 -3.38
C GLU A 37 1.72 -9.32 -3.80
N PRO A 38 0.80 -10.18 -3.29
CA PRO A 38 -0.60 -10.19 -3.71
C PRO A 38 -1.46 -9.06 -3.11
N PHE A 39 -0.96 -8.34 -2.11
CA PHE A 39 -1.60 -7.18 -1.49
C PHE A 39 -0.65 -5.99 -1.56
N PHE A 40 -0.42 -5.49 -2.78
CA PHE A 40 0.66 -4.53 -3.01
C PHE A 40 0.47 -3.18 -2.29
N GLY A 41 -0.76 -2.68 -2.23
CA GLY A 41 -1.08 -1.42 -1.55
C GLY A 41 -0.17 -0.27 -2.00
N THR A 42 0.55 0.33 -1.06
CA THR A 42 1.52 1.39 -1.40
C THR A 42 2.82 0.88 -2.01
N GLY A 43 3.10 -0.42 -1.93
CA GLY A 43 4.32 -1.06 -2.40
C GLY A 43 5.54 -0.84 -1.52
N VAL A 44 5.38 -0.34 -0.29
CA VAL A 44 6.54 0.02 0.55
C VAL A 44 7.44 -1.17 0.86
N VAL A 45 6.90 -2.39 0.96
CA VAL A 45 7.72 -3.59 1.23
C VAL A 45 8.39 -4.05 -0.05
N GLY A 46 7.66 -4.24 -1.14
CA GLY A 46 8.19 -4.69 -2.42
C GLY A 46 9.28 -3.78 -2.99
N PHE A 47 9.11 -2.44 -2.91
CA PHE A 47 10.16 -1.52 -3.38
C PHE A 47 11.44 -1.54 -2.53
N ASN A 48 11.40 -2.13 -1.34
CA ASN A 48 12.55 -2.36 -0.49
C ASN A 48 13.00 -3.82 -0.46
N SER A 49 12.38 -4.71 -1.23
CA SER A 49 12.75 -6.13 -1.32
C SER A 49 14.23 -6.28 -1.73
N PRO A 50 15.00 -7.12 -1.03
CA PRO A 50 16.41 -7.37 -1.36
C PRO A 50 16.58 -8.26 -2.59
N LEU A 51 15.50 -8.89 -3.09
CA LEU A 51 15.59 -9.86 -4.17
C LEU A 51 15.92 -9.19 -5.50
N SER A 52 16.76 -9.86 -6.30
CA SER A 52 17.17 -9.41 -7.64
C SER A 52 16.26 -9.90 -8.76
N GLY A 53 15.48 -10.95 -8.49
CA GLY A 53 14.58 -11.54 -9.47
C GLY A 53 13.38 -10.66 -9.83
N LYS A 54 12.46 -11.25 -10.56
CA LYS A 54 11.24 -10.61 -11.00
C LYS A 54 10.32 -10.25 -9.82
N HIS A 55 9.74 -9.06 -9.85
CA HIS A 55 8.75 -8.60 -8.89
C HIS A 55 7.37 -8.67 -9.51
N ILE A 56 6.53 -9.60 -9.05
CA ILE A 56 5.16 -9.82 -9.50
C ILE A 56 4.24 -9.32 -8.40
N VAL A 57 3.53 -8.24 -8.65
CA VAL A 57 2.71 -7.61 -7.63
C VAL A 57 1.27 -7.45 -8.11
N GLY A 58 0.34 -7.76 -7.22
CA GLY A 58 -1.09 -7.68 -7.44
C GLY A 58 -1.79 -6.79 -6.42
N ASP A 59 -2.85 -6.15 -6.85
CA ASP A 59 -3.80 -5.42 -5.99
C ASP A 59 -5.16 -5.37 -6.66
N THR A 60 -6.22 -5.45 -5.87
CA THR A 60 -7.59 -5.30 -6.37
C THR A 60 -7.95 -3.84 -6.65
N ASN A 61 -7.16 -2.88 -6.13
CA ASN A 61 -7.35 -1.47 -6.41
C ASN A 61 -6.71 -1.08 -7.77
N PRO A 62 -7.52 -0.85 -8.83
CA PRO A 62 -7.01 -0.56 -10.16
C PRO A 62 -6.23 0.75 -10.22
N HIS A 63 -6.50 1.71 -9.34
CA HIS A 63 -5.87 3.03 -9.36
C HIS A 63 -4.40 2.96 -8.88
N ILE A 64 -4.10 2.11 -7.91
CA ILE A 64 -2.74 1.82 -7.45
C ILE A 64 -1.94 1.20 -8.61
N ILE A 65 -2.49 0.19 -9.22
CA ILE A 65 -1.84 -0.56 -10.31
C ILE A 65 -1.64 0.34 -11.54
N ASN A 66 -2.66 1.12 -11.90
CA ASN A 66 -2.56 2.08 -13.01
C ASN A 66 -1.45 3.12 -12.74
N PHE A 67 -1.40 3.69 -11.53
CA PHE A 67 -0.37 4.65 -11.17
C PHE A 67 1.05 4.08 -11.36
N TYR A 68 1.34 2.89 -10.83
CA TYR A 68 2.68 2.30 -10.96
C TYR A 68 3.00 1.84 -12.38
N ASN A 69 2.02 1.42 -13.16
CA ASN A 69 2.22 1.16 -14.60
C ASN A 69 2.60 2.46 -15.32
N LYS A 70 1.95 3.59 -15.02
CA LYS A 70 2.30 4.89 -15.63
C LYS A 70 3.68 5.42 -15.18
N VAL A 71 4.13 5.10 -13.97
CA VAL A 71 5.51 5.36 -13.54
C VAL A 71 6.49 4.46 -14.32
N LYS A 72 6.18 3.19 -14.50
CA LYS A 72 7.00 2.24 -15.27
C LYS A 72 7.12 2.65 -16.74
N GLU A 73 6.03 3.11 -17.34
CA GLU A 73 5.97 3.62 -18.72
C GLU A 73 6.69 4.97 -18.91
N GLY A 74 7.07 5.65 -17.80
CA GLY A 74 7.69 6.97 -17.85
C GLY A 74 6.72 8.13 -18.07
N VAL A 75 5.42 7.88 -18.15
CA VAL A 75 4.37 8.92 -18.24
C VAL A 75 4.33 9.76 -16.97
N ILE A 76 4.44 9.10 -15.82
CA ILE A 76 4.57 9.75 -14.51
C ILE A 76 6.04 9.74 -14.10
N SER A 77 6.60 10.91 -13.90
CA SER A 77 7.92 11.18 -13.36
C SER A 77 7.84 12.29 -12.32
N GLY A 78 8.92 12.51 -11.56
CA GLY A 78 8.99 13.66 -10.65
C GLY A 78 8.79 14.98 -11.39
N TYR A 79 9.25 15.08 -12.63
CA TYR A 79 9.08 16.29 -13.45
C TYR A 79 7.61 16.52 -13.86
N THR A 80 6.95 15.52 -14.47
CA THR A 80 5.56 15.66 -14.93
C THR A 80 4.59 15.83 -13.75
N MET A 81 4.83 15.14 -12.65
CA MET A 81 4.05 15.29 -11.43
C MET A 81 4.24 16.66 -10.77
N ARG A 82 5.45 17.25 -10.82
CA ARG A 82 5.69 18.58 -10.30
C ARG A 82 4.85 19.62 -11.03
N GLN A 83 4.90 19.62 -12.37
CA GLN A 83 4.11 20.55 -13.17
C GLN A 83 2.61 20.45 -12.85
N TYR A 84 2.12 19.22 -12.72
CA TYR A 84 0.74 18.97 -12.36
C TYR A 84 0.40 19.48 -10.95
N LEU A 85 1.16 19.11 -9.92
CA LEU A 85 0.87 19.49 -8.53
C LEU A 85 1.07 20.98 -8.25
N GLU A 86 2.01 21.66 -8.92
CA GLU A 86 2.18 23.10 -8.80
C GLU A 86 0.96 23.85 -9.38
N LYS A 87 0.44 23.36 -10.51
CA LYS A 87 -0.78 23.91 -11.13
C LYS A 87 -2.00 23.71 -10.25
N GLU A 88 -2.29 22.46 -9.87
CA GLU A 88 -3.48 22.13 -9.09
C GLU A 88 -3.39 22.66 -7.65
N GLY A 89 -2.20 22.72 -7.06
CA GLY A 89 -1.95 23.33 -5.76
C GLY A 89 -2.25 24.83 -5.75
N LYS A 90 -1.85 25.55 -6.82
CA LYS A 90 -2.18 26.96 -6.96
C LYS A 90 -3.70 27.19 -7.08
N PHE A 91 -4.41 26.39 -7.85
CA PHE A 91 -5.86 26.47 -7.92
C PHE A 91 -6.51 26.14 -6.56
N LEU A 92 -5.98 25.20 -5.82
CA LEU A 92 -6.46 24.88 -4.49
C LEU A 92 -6.31 26.06 -3.51
N GLU A 93 -5.17 26.80 -3.56
CA GLU A 93 -4.90 27.96 -2.71
C GLU A 93 -5.81 29.16 -3.04
N THR A 94 -6.15 29.33 -4.32
CA THR A 94 -6.95 30.48 -4.80
C THR A 94 -8.46 30.19 -4.88
N SER A 95 -8.87 28.95 -4.67
CA SER A 95 -10.26 28.52 -4.73
C SER A 95 -11.05 28.92 -3.48
N ASP A 96 -12.35 29.10 -3.64
CA ASP A 96 -13.28 29.38 -2.55
C ASP A 96 -13.33 28.24 -1.51
N GLU A 97 -13.87 28.53 -0.34
CA GLU A 97 -14.03 27.59 0.76
C GLU A 97 -12.72 26.92 1.20
N ASN A 98 -11.60 27.69 1.22
CA ASN A 98 -10.28 27.18 1.57
C ASN A 98 -9.84 25.98 0.71
N GLY A 99 -10.10 26.06 -0.59
CA GLY A 99 -9.70 25.03 -1.56
C GLY A 99 -10.72 23.91 -1.76
N TYR A 100 -11.85 23.92 -1.07
CA TYR A 100 -12.82 22.83 -1.16
C TYR A 100 -13.48 22.72 -2.53
N VAL A 101 -13.76 23.86 -3.18
CA VAL A 101 -14.36 23.89 -4.52
C VAL A 101 -13.44 23.19 -5.51
N HIS A 102 -12.18 23.58 -5.57
CA HIS A 102 -11.22 22.95 -6.48
C HIS A 102 -10.95 21.46 -6.15
N PHE A 103 -10.88 21.11 -4.86
CA PHE A 103 -10.79 19.70 -4.47
C PHE A 103 -11.95 18.87 -5.03
N ARG A 104 -13.19 19.40 -5.02
CA ARG A 104 -14.36 18.72 -5.60
C ARG A 104 -14.22 18.56 -7.11
N GLU A 105 -13.76 19.58 -7.82
CA GLU A 105 -13.53 19.53 -9.26
C GLU A 105 -12.54 18.42 -9.64
N VAL A 106 -11.40 18.34 -8.95
CA VAL A 106 -10.42 17.28 -9.17
C VAL A 106 -11.02 15.90 -8.82
N ARG A 107 -11.76 15.79 -7.72
CA ARG A 107 -12.42 14.54 -7.34
C ARG A 107 -13.43 14.08 -8.39
N ASP A 108 -14.25 14.98 -8.89
CA ASP A 108 -15.31 14.67 -9.86
C ASP A 108 -14.70 14.33 -11.23
N ARG A 109 -13.61 15.00 -11.61
CA ARG A 109 -12.78 14.66 -12.78
C ARG A 109 -12.15 13.27 -12.64
N PHE A 110 -11.53 12.98 -11.50
CA PHE A 110 -10.99 11.64 -11.20
C PHE A 110 -12.08 10.57 -11.27
N ASN A 111 -13.23 10.82 -10.67
CA ASN A 111 -14.34 9.87 -10.64
C ASN A 111 -14.98 9.62 -12.04
N THR A 112 -14.57 10.38 -13.05
CA THR A 112 -14.99 10.22 -14.45
C THR A 112 -13.89 9.54 -15.28
N ASN A 113 -12.64 9.97 -15.11
CA ASN A 113 -11.53 9.62 -16.02
C ASN A 113 -10.52 8.65 -15.38
N PHE A 114 -10.51 8.53 -14.04
CA PHE A 114 -9.57 7.72 -13.27
C PHE A 114 -8.10 8.07 -13.57
N ASP A 115 -7.82 9.36 -13.78
CA ASP A 115 -6.49 9.85 -14.11
C ASP A 115 -5.52 9.65 -12.93
N PRO A 116 -4.33 9.05 -13.15
CA PRO A 116 -3.39 8.74 -12.07
C PRO A 116 -2.70 9.98 -11.47
N PHE A 117 -2.68 11.12 -12.16
CA PHE A 117 -2.22 12.39 -11.57
C PHE A 117 -3.24 12.89 -10.54
N ASP A 118 -4.54 12.88 -10.90
CA ASP A 118 -5.63 13.20 -9.97
C ASP A 118 -5.64 12.27 -8.76
N PHE A 119 -5.34 10.99 -8.96
CA PHE A 119 -5.22 10.01 -7.88
C PHE A 119 -4.19 10.43 -6.83
N ILE A 120 -2.99 10.85 -7.24
CA ILE A 120 -1.95 11.34 -6.32
C ILE A 120 -2.40 12.63 -5.62
N PHE A 121 -2.99 13.57 -6.34
CA PHE A 121 -3.54 14.78 -5.73
C PHE A 121 -4.56 14.44 -4.63
N LEU A 122 -5.55 13.61 -4.92
CA LEU A 122 -6.58 13.20 -3.98
C LEU A 122 -6.01 12.42 -2.79
N SER A 123 -5.05 11.53 -3.01
CA SER A 123 -4.34 10.82 -1.94
C SER A 123 -3.62 11.77 -0.98
N ARG A 124 -3.17 12.94 -1.47
CA ARG A 124 -2.47 13.94 -0.66
C ARG A 124 -3.40 14.97 -0.03
N ALA A 125 -4.47 15.33 -0.73
CA ALA A 125 -5.49 16.26 -0.26
C ALA A 125 -6.53 15.61 0.65
N GLY A 126 -6.65 14.29 0.63
CA GLY A 126 -7.63 13.54 1.42
C GLY A 126 -7.35 13.56 2.92
N PHE A 127 -8.42 13.43 3.71
CA PHE A 127 -8.39 13.43 5.17
C PHE A 127 -7.57 12.23 5.69
N ASN A 128 -6.62 12.50 6.59
CA ASN A 128 -5.76 11.51 7.28
C ASN A 128 -5.02 10.50 6.37
N GLY A 129 -4.85 10.79 5.07
CA GLY A 129 -4.23 9.85 4.14
C GLY A 129 -5.07 8.59 3.91
N MET A 130 -6.36 8.67 4.15
CA MET A 130 -7.28 7.57 3.85
C MET A 130 -7.35 7.36 2.35
N MET A 131 -7.55 6.11 1.95
CA MET A 131 -7.84 5.72 0.58
C MET A 131 -9.16 4.94 0.60
N ARG A 132 -10.25 5.61 0.24
CA ARG A 132 -11.58 5.04 0.30
C ARG A 132 -12.38 5.36 -0.95
N PHE A 133 -13.07 4.35 -1.42
CA PHE A 133 -13.98 4.43 -2.57
C PHE A 133 -15.37 4.00 -2.14
N ASN A 134 -16.40 4.45 -2.83
CA ASN A 134 -17.74 3.94 -2.62
C ASN A 134 -17.98 2.65 -3.41
N ARG A 135 -19.15 2.01 -3.24
CA ARG A 135 -19.53 0.77 -3.94
C ARG A 135 -19.49 0.85 -5.48
N HIS A 136 -19.39 2.06 -6.04
CA HIS A 136 -19.29 2.30 -7.50
C HIS A 136 -17.86 2.61 -7.94
N GLY A 137 -16.85 2.39 -7.11
CA GLY A 137 -15.47 2.66 -7.42
C GLY A 137 -15.05 4.13 -7.42
N LYS A 138 -15.89 5.01 -6.89
CA LYS A 138 -15.62 6.45 -6.87
C LYS A 138 -14.97 6.88 -5.57
N TRP A 139 -13.97 7.74 -5.68
CA TRP A 139 -13.31 8.36 -4.52
C TRP A 139 -14.30 9.11 -3.65
N ASN A 140 -14.32 8.80 -2.35
CA ASN A 140 -15.24 9.42 -1.40
C ASN A 140 -14.57 9.86 -0.08
N VAL A 141 -13.26 10.08 -0.09
CA VAL A 141 -12.55 10.65 1.06
C VAL A 141 -12.80 12.15 1.11
N PRO A 142 -13.16 12.71 2.28
CA PRO A 142 -13.31 14.15 2.43
C PRO A 142 -11.98 14.89 2.27
N PHE A 143 -12.08 16.19 1.93
CA PHE A 143 -10.93 17.09 1.89
C PHE A 143 -10.36 17.34 3.29
N CYS A 144 -9.04 17.37 3.43
CA CYS A 144 -8.40 17.64 4.72
C CYS A 144 -8.41 19.11 5.13
N LYS A 145 -8.89 20.02 4.26
CA LYS A 145 -8.90 21.47 4.45
C LYS A 145 -7.52 22.08 4.74
N LYS A 146 -6.48 21.54 4.07
CA LYS A 146 -5.08 21.95 4.22
C LYS A 146 -4.43 22.17 2.87
N PRO A 147 -4.70 23.33 2.20
CA PRO A 147 -4.08 23.67 0.91
C PRO A 147 -2.55 23.67 0.97
N GLU A 148 -1.96 24.04 2.11
CA GLU A 148 -0.52 24.04 2.35
C GLU A 148 0.18 22.68 2.15
N ARG A 149 -0.59 21.59 2.02
CA ARG A 149 -0.02 20.27 1.65
C ARG A 149 0.58 20.23 0.25
N PHE A 150 0.31 21.25 -0.56
CA PHE A 150 0.91 21.45 -1.88
C PHE A 150 1.93 22.59 -1.91
N ALA A 151 2.43 23.04 -0.75
CA ALA A 151 3.58 23.94 -0.69
C ALA A 151 4.82 23.31 -1.36
N PRO A 152 5.75 24.11 -1.91
CA PRO A 152 6.87 23.62 -2.74
C PRO A 152 7.70 22.49 -2.10
N ALA A 153 7.90 22.54 -0.79
CA ALA A 153 8.64 21.49 -0.06
C ALA A 153 7.92 20.14 -0.09
N TYR A 154 6.59 20.13 0.04
CA TYR A 154 5.78 18.89 -0.03
C TYR A 154 5.71 18.35 -1.45
N ILE A 155 5.55 19.21 -2.46
CA ILE A 155 5.62 18.82 -3.87
C ILE A 155 6.97 18.19 -4.17
N THR A 156 8.08 18.84 -3.79
CA THR A 156 9.42 18.30 -3.96
C THR A 156 9.57 16.92 -3.33
N LYS A 157 9.04 16.72 -2.12
CA LYS A 157 9.05 15.41 -1.47
C LYS A 157 8.29 14.35 -2.28
N ILE A 158 7.12 14.68 -2.81
CA ILE A 158 6.31 13.76 -3.63
C ILE A 158 7.08 13.38 -4.91
N CYS A 159 7.64 14.38 -5.60
CA CYS A 159 8.43 14.17 -6.82
C CYS A 159 9.63 13.25 -6.58
N ASN A 160 10.40 13.51 -5.52
CA ASN A 160 11.54 12.67 -5.15
C ASN A 160 11.10 11.24 -4.81
N GLN A 161 9.94 11.05 -4.17
CA GLN A 161 9.39 9.71 -3.92
C GLN A 161 9.07 8.96 -5.22
N ILE A 162 8.50 9.65 -6.21
CA ILE A 162 8.19 9.09 -7.53
C ILE A 162 9.49 8.71 -8.24
N ASP A 163 10.50 9.58 -8.29
CA ASP A 163 11.76 9.31 -8.97
C ASP A 163 12.55 8.17 -8.31
N ASN A 164 12.50 8.06 -6.98
CA ASN A 164 13.08 6.94 -6.26
C ASN A 164 12.40 5.60 -6.62
N VAL A 165 11.07 5.58 -6.66
CA VAL A 165 10.30 4.39 -7.09
C VAL A 165 10.60 4.07 -8.56
N ALA A 166 10.59 5.05 -9.45
CA ALA A 166 10.95 4.87 -10.86
C ALA A 166 12.35 4.30 -11.04
N SER A 167 13.31 4.73 -10.21
CA SER A 167 14.67 4.19 -10.21
C SER A 167 14.72 2.71 -9.85
N VAL A 168 13.92 2.27 -8.85
CA VAL A 168 13.82 0.85 -8.48
C VAL A 168 13.14 0.03 -9.58
N ILE A 169 12.06 0.57 -10.16
CA ILE A 169 11.33 -0.10 -11.24
C ILE A 169 12.25 -0.33 -12.46
N ARG A 170 13.11 0.62 -12.81
CA ARG A 170 14.05 0.48 -13.94
C ARG A 170 15.18 -0.52 -13.70
N LYS A 171 15.53 -0.80 -12.44
CA LYS A 171 16.65 -1.71 -12.10
C LYS A 171 16.28 -3.18 -12.07
N LYS A 172 14.99 -3.50 -11.97
CA LYS A 172 14.47 -4.86 -11.84
C LYS A 172 13.27 -5.06 -12.75
N GLU A 173 12.94 -6.31 -13.04
CA GLU A 173 11.70 -6.63 -13.77
C GLU A 173 10.49 -6.54 -12.85
N TRP A 174 9.60 -5.60 -13.11
CA TRP A 174 8.35 -5.42 -12.37
C TRP A 174 7.15 -5.75 -13.24
N VAL A 175 6.18 -6.45 -12.65
CA VAL A 175 4.87 -6.74 -13.26
C VAL A 175 3.79 -6.31 -12.27
N PHE A 176 3.05 -5.27 -12.61
CA PHE A 176 1.93 -4.75 -11.83
C PHE A 176 0.63 -5.25 -12.44
N ARG A 177 -0.21 -5.95 -11.66
CA ARG A 177 -1.44 -6.57 -12.13
C ARG A 177 -2.63 -6.19 -11.25
N ASN A 178 -3.71 -5.72 -11.88
CA ASN A 178 -4.99 -5.58 -11.20
C ASN A 178 -5.69 -6.93 -11.19
N GLN A 179 -5.57 -7.65 -10.10
CA GLN A 179 -6.08 -9.01 -9.93
C GLN A 179 -6.23 -9.37 -8.46
N THR A 180 -6.87 -10.50 -8.18
CA THR A 180 -7.06 -11.00 -6.82
C THR A 180 -5.75 -11.50 -6.21
N PHE A 181 -5.74 -11.67 -4.89
CA PHE A 181 -4.60 -12.27 -4.19
C PHE A 181 -4.41 -13.74 -4.58
N LEU A 182 -5.49 -14.48 -4.84
CA LEU A 182 -5.44 -15.86 -5.29
C LEU A 182 -4.72 -15.97 -6.65
N ASP A 183 -5.13 -15.15 -7.62
CA ASP A 183 -4.50 -15.14 -8.94
C ASP A 183 -3.01 -14.75 -8.86
N THR A 184 -2.65 -13.88 -7.91
CA THR A 184 -1.26 -13.46 -7.73
C THR A 184 -0.42 -14.57 -7.08
N ILE A 185 -0.93 -15.26 -6.06
CA ILE A 185 -0.25 -16.38 -5.39
C ILE A 185 0.01 -17.53 -6.37
N LEU A 186 -0.92 -17.81 -7.28
CA LEU A 186 -0.76 -18.86 -8.30
C LEU A 186 0.42 -18.62 -9.26
N LEU A 187 0.96 -17.41 -9.33
CA LEU A 187 2.12 -17.09 -10.16
C LEU A 187 3.45 -17.43 -9.48
N ALA A 188 3.44 -17.71 -8.19
CA ALA A 188 4.64 -18.02 -7.43
C ALA A 188 5.15 -19.45 -7.74
N ARG A 189 6.47 -19.58 -7.78
CA ARG A 189 7.18 -20.84 -8.01
C ARG A 189 7.93 -21.29 -6.75
N GLU A 190 8.43 -22.49 -6.74
CA GLU A 190 9.08 -23.13 -5.58
C GLU A 190 10.20 -22.30 -4.92
N ASN A 191 10.97 -21.56 -5.69
CA ASN A 191 12.07 -20.74 -5.17
C ASN A 191 11.70 -19.28 -4.94
N ASP A 192 10.43 -18.92 -5.09
CA ASP A 192 9.97 -17.56 -4.88
C ASP A 192 9.62 -17.31 -3.41
N ILE A 193 9.52 -16.04 -3.04
CA ILE A 193 8.94 -15.62 -1.77
C ILE A 193 7.65 -14.83 -2.01
N ILE A 194 6.62 -15.19 -1.27
CA ILE A 194 5.35 -14.48 -1.26
C ILE A 194 5.29 -13.61 0.01
N TYR A 195 5.10 -12.31 -0.15
CA TYR A 195 4.82 -11.41 0.97
C TYR A 195 3.35 -11.01 0.94
N CYS A 196 2.61 -11.37 1.98
CA CYS A 196 1.19 -11.04 2.14
C CYS A 196 0.99 -10.02 3.26
N ASP A 197 0.27 -8.93 2.97
CA ASP A 197 -0.20 -7.93 3.93
C ASP A 197 -1.71 -7.70 3.71
N PRO A 198 -2.56 -8.71 4.01
CA PRO A 198 -4.00 -8.60 3.81
C PRO A 198 -4.63 -7.57 4.73
N PRO A 199 -5.87 -7.15 4.48
CA PRO A 199 -6.66 -6.43 5.46
C PRO A 199 -6.76 -7.22 6.76
N TYR A 200 -6.61 -6.55 7.90
CA TYR A 200 -6.55 -7.25 9.20
C TYR A 200 -7.92 -7.75 9.64
N PHE A 201 -8.05 -9.07 9.77
CA PHE A 201 -9.27 -9.70 10.26
C PHE A 201 -9.72 -9.15 11.62
N GLY A 202 -11.03 -8.90 11.76
CA GLY A 202 -11.61 -8.37 12.99
C GLY A 202 -11.31 -6.90 13.28
N ARG A 203 -10.62 -6.19 12.38
CA ARG A 203 -10.41 -4.74 12.46
C ARG A 203 -11.26 -4.03 11.43
N TYR A 204 -11.77 -2.85 11.80
CA TYR A 204 -12.48 -2.01 10.85
C TYR A 204 -11.47 -1.47 9.84
N VAL A 205 -11.64 -1.83 8.59
CA VAL A 205 -10.85 -1.34 7.46
C VAL A 205 -11.80 -0.77 6.42
N ASP A 206 -11.50 0.42 5.92
CA ASP A 206 -12.28 1.15 4.90
C ASP A 206 -12.07 0.57 3.48
N TYR A 207 -11.95 -0.77 3.35
CA TYR A 207 -11.87 -1.43 2.05
C TYR A 207 -13.27 -1.78 1.52
N TYR A 208 -13.39 -1.85 0.21
CA TYR A 208 -14.63 -2.07 -0.54
C TYR A 208 -15.55 -3.17 -0.02
N ASN A 209 -14.99 -4.31 0.40
CA ASN A 209 -15.76 -5.50 0.77
C ASN A 209 -15.45 -6.01 2.17
N GLY A 210 -14.62 -5.31 2.97
CA GLY A 210 -14.12 -5.86 4.21
C GLY A 210 -13.18 -7.06 3.99
N TRP A 211 -12.69 -7.66 5.07
CA TRP A 211 -11.93 -8.91 5.07
C TRP A 211 -12.68 -9.90 5.94
N THR A 212 -13.19 -10.95 5.33
CA THR A 212 -14.04 -11.94 5.96
C THR A 212 -13.26 -13.13 6.48
N GLU A 213 -13.90 -13.98 7.25
CA GLU A 213 -13.33 -15.26 7.67
C GLU A 213 -13.10 -16.18 6.48
N ASP A 214 -13.96 -16.15 5.47
CA ASP A 214 -13.81 -16.94 4.24
C ASP A 214 -12.58 -16.47 3.43
N ASP A 215 -12.31 -15.15 3.38
CA ASP A 215 -11.10 -14.63 2.75
C ASP A 215 -9.83 -15.10 3.48
N GLU A 216 -9.85 -15.13 4.83
CA GLU A 216 -8.74 -15.62 5.64
C GLU A 216 -8.49 -17.12 5.39
N PHE A 217 -9.54 -17.92 5.29
CA PHE A 217 -9.44 -19.34 4.93
C PHE A 217 -8.92 -19.54 3.51
N ALA A 218 -9.42 -18.77 2.55
CA ALA A 218 -8.96 -18.85 1.16
C ALA A 218 -7.47 -18.50 1.03
N LEU A 219 -7.02 -17.47 1.77
CA LEU A 219 -5.60 -17.12 1.84
C LEU A 219 -4.76 -18.25 2.47
N TYR A 220 -5.23 -18.81 3.57
CA TYR A 220 -4.58 -19.94 4.24
C TYR A 220 -4.42 -21.13 3.30
N GLU A 221 -5.50 -21.55 2.63
CA GLU A 221 -5.46 -22.66 1.67
C GLU A 221 -4.49 -22.39 0.51
N ALA A 222 -4.52 -21.18 -0.06
CA ALA A 222 -3.63 -20.80 -1.15
C ALA A 222 -2.15 -20.87 -0.72
N LEU A 223 -1.83 -20.36 0.48
CA LEU A 223 -0.46 -20.40 1.01
C LEU A 223 -0.01 -21.81 1.45
N CYS A 224 -0.93 -22.67 1.87
CA CYS A 224 -0.61 -24.07 2.16
C CYS A 224 -0.35 -24.92 0.91
N ASN A 225 -0.97 -24.57 -0.21
CA ASN A 225 -0.88 -25.30 -1.46
C ASN A 225 0.27 -24.82 -2.37
N THR A 226 0.87 -23.67 -2.07
CA THR A 226 2.05 -23.21 -2.81
C THR A 226 3.32 -23.95 -2.38
N LYS A 227 4.28 -24.09 -3.29
CA LYS A 227 5.64 -24.56 -2.97
C LYS A 227 6.59 -23.41 -2.62
N ALA A 228 6.17 -22.16 -2.84
CA ALA A 228 6.94 -20.98 -2.49
C ALA A 228 7.00 -20.79 -0.98
N LYS A 229 8.06 -20.17 -0.49
CA LYS A 229 8.08 -19.64 0.89
C LYS A 229 7.17 -18.45 1.00
N PHE A 230 6.57 -18.20 2.17
CA PHE A 230 5.76 -17.03 2.38
C PHE A 230 6.04 -16.33 3.71
N ILE A 231 5.76 -15.04 3.74
CA ILE A 231 5.69 -14.23 4.94
C ILE A 231 4.31 -13.55 4.94
N LEU A 232 3.56 -13.76 6.01
CA LEU A 232 2.25 -13.15 6.22
C LEU A 232 2.35 -12.11 7.32
N SER A 233 2.09 -10.84 6.98
CA SER A 233 1.99 -9.76 7.95
C SER A 233 0.55 -9.64 8.46
N THR A 234 0.36 -9.72 9.78
CA THR A 234 -0.94 -9.55 10.42
C THR A 234 -0.77 -8.97 11.82
N TRP A 235 -1.87 -8.56 12.47
CA TRP A 235 -1.83 -8.17 13.86
C TRP A 235 -1.94 -9.39 14.77
N HIS A 236 -1.26 -9.35 15.91
CA HIS A 236 -1.34 -10.43 16.90
C HIS A 236 -2.34 -10.09 18.01
N HIS A 237 -2.07 -9.06 18.79
CA HIS A 237 -2.95 -8.61 19.87
C HIS A 237 -2.69 -7.13 20.21
N ASN A 238 -3.60 -6.58 20.98
CA ASN A 238 -3.39 -5.39 21.77
C ASN A 238 -3.95 -5.62 23.19
N GLU A 239 -3.96 -4.62 24.03
CA GLU A 239 -4.48 -4.73 25.40
C GLU A 239 -5.98 -5.11 25.50
N PHE A 240 -6.75 -4.95 24.42
CA PHE A 240 -8.21 -5.18 24.42
C PHE A 240 -8.63 -6.43 23.65
N ARG A 241 -7.85 -6.89 22.67
CA ARG A 241 -8.26 -7.94 21.73
C ARG A 241 -7.07 -8.74 21.22
N GLU A 242 -7.34 -9.98 20.83
CA GLU A 242 -6.41 -10.90 20.21
C GLU A 242 -6.94 -11.34 18.84
N ASN A 243 -6.05 -11.59 17.90
CA ASN A 243 -6.38 -12.16 16.59
C ASN A 243 -6.49 -13.68 16.71
N ASN A 244 -7.70 -14.18 16.87
CA ASN A 244 -7.96 -15.60 17.03
C ASN A 244 -7.55 -16.45 15.80
N MET A 245 -7.42 -15.83 14.61
CA MET A 245 -7.00 -16.54 13.39
C MET A 245 -5.56 -17.04 13.49
N ILE A 246 -4.70 -16.38 14.27
CA ILE A 246 -3.34 -16.88 14.51
C ILE A 246 -3.40 -18.28 15.17
N LYS A 247 -4.21 -18.44 16.21
CA LYS A 247 -4.37 -19.76 16.87
C LYS A 247 -5.10 -20.77 15.98
N LYS A 248 -6.10 -20.31 15.23
CA LYS A 248 -6.98 -21.16 14.43
C LYS A 248 -6.30 -21.70 13.17
N LEU A 249 -5.51 -20.89 12.47
CA LEU A 249 -4.95 -21.21 11.17
C LEU A 249 -3.42 -21.22 11.16
N TRP A 250 -2.78 -20.19 11.74
CA TRP A 250 -1.37 -19.89 11.51
C TRP A 250 -0.42 -20.48 12.55
N SER A 251 -0.92 -21.07 13.65
CA SER A 251 -0.11 -21.58 14.78
C SER A 251 0.86 -22.71 14.42
N ARG A 252 0.68 -23.36 13.28
CA ARG A 252 1.60 -24.40 12.79
C ARG A 252 2.84 -23.85 12.07
N PHE A 253 2.87 -22.58 11.76
CA PHE A 253 3.98 -21.89 11.15
C PHE A 253 4.82 -21.17 12.20
N ASN A 254 6.02 -20.75 11.81
CA ASN A 254 6.83 -19.88 12.67
C ASN A 254 6.14 -18.53 12.79
N VAL A 255 5.97 -18.04 14.01
CA VAL A 255 5.37 -16.75 14.28
C VAL A 255 6.38 -15.88 15.01
N GLU A 256 6.82 -14.81 14.36
CA GLU A 256 7.60 -13.74 14.99
C GLU A 256 6.68 -12.58 15.33
N THR A 257 6.91 -11.93 16.45
CA THR A 257 6.10 -10.78 16.90
C THR A 257 6.93 -9.56 17.18
N LYS A 258 6.34 -8.39 16.92
CA LYS A 258 6.97 -7.10 17.20
C LYS A 258 5.94 -6.07 17.67
N GLU A 259 6.25 -5.42 18.77
CA GLU A 259 5.46 -4.30 19.23
C GLU A 259 5.58 -3.10 18.29
N HIS A 260 4.44 -2.53 17.90
CA HIS A 260 4.39 -1.38 17.02
C HIS A 260 3.34 -0.37 17.46
N PHE A 261 3.69 0.91 17.39
CA PHE A 261 2.79 2.00 17.75
C PHE A 261 2.29 2.72 16.48
N TYR A 262 1.00 2.61 16.21
CA TYR A 262 0.35 3.32 15.11
C TYR A 262 -0.08 4.72 15.57
N HIS A 263 0.40 5.76 14.89
CA HIS A 263 0.02 7.15 15.15
C HIS A 263 -1.33 7.55 14.51
N GLY A 264 -2.03 6.63 13.85
CA GLY A 264 -3.33 6.85 13.23
C GLY A 264 -4.47 6.66 14.23
N GLY A 265 -5.27 7.69 14.45
CA GLY A 265 -6.44 7.68 15.33
C GLY A 265 -6.89 9.09 15.66
N GLY A 266 -8.20 9.33 15.77
CA GLY A 266 -8.77 10.67 15.98
C GLY A 266 -8.40 11.29 17.32
N TYR A 267 -8.30 10.49 18.38
CA TYR A 267 -7.97 10.92 19.73
C TYR A 267 -6.69 10.25 20.23
N VAL A 268 -5.86 11.01 20.96
CA VAL A 268 -4.59 10.53 21.50
C VAL A 268 -4.79 9.35 22.46
N GLU A 269 -5.88 9.38 23.22
CA GLU A 269 -6.30 8.36 24.18
C GLU A 269 -6.58 6.98 23.55
N ASN A 270 -6.85 6.94 22.25
CA ASN A 270 -7.13 5.70 21.50
C ASN A 270 -5.90 5.14 20.75
N ARG A 271 -4.70 5.68 21.04
CA ARG A 271 -3.44 5.26 20.40
C ARG A 271 -2.69 4.28 21.30
N HIS A 272 -3.00 3.02 21.14
CA HIS A 272 -2.36 1.95 21.91
C HIS A 272 -1.31 1.21 21.06
N ALA A 273 -0.31 0.67 21.76
CA ALA A 273 0.63 -0.24 21.11
C ALA A 273 -0.11 -1.48 20.59
N MET A 274 0.32 -1.98 19.46
CA MET A 274 -0.18 -3.21 18.89
C MET A 274 0.99 -4.14 18.59
N THR A 275 0.83 -5.40 18.95
CA THR A 275 1.78 -6.43 18.56
C THR A 275 1.44 -6.91 17.15
N GLU A 276 2.37 -6.71 16.23
CA GLU A 276 2.34 -7.23 14.87
C GLU A 276 2.92 -8.64 14.85
N ALA A 277 2.49 -9.47 13.90
CA ALA A 277 3.02 -10.80 13.64
C ALA A 277 3.47 -10.97 12.18
N LEU A 278 4.54 -11.72 12.02
CA LEU A 278 5.01 -12.24 10.73
C LEU A 278 5.08 -13.75 10.80
#